data_5de78cdd1251c11f6f5a5ea44bbb053a
#
_entry.id   5de78cdd1251c11f6f5a5ea44bbb053a
#
_cell.length_a   1.000
_cell.length_b   1.000
_cell.length_c   1.000
_cell.angle_alpha   90.00
_cell.angle_beta   90.00
_cell.angle_gamma   90.00
#
_symmetry.space_group_name_H-M   'P 1'
#
loop_
_entity.id
_entity.type
_entity.pdbx_description
1 polymer ?
#
loop_
_entity_poly.entity_id
_entity_poly.type
_entity_poly.pdbx_seq_one_letter_code
_entity_poly.pdbx_strand_id
1 'polypeptide(L)' 'MTMIRMTRMGRKKKPFYRIVVTDSRKRRDGGWIEVIGNYNPVSVNKELNLDEERLNYWLSVGAQMSPTVTRLAGKK' A
#
# COMPACT_ATOMS: atom_id res chain seq x y z
N MET A 1 10.35 -12.12 3.10
CA MET A 1 10.09 -10.91 3.92
C MET A 1 8.81 -10.24 3.45
N THR A 2 7.96 -9.89 4.38
CA THR A 2 6.68 -9.28 4.04
C THR A 2 6.81 -7.77 4.00
N MET A 3 6.33 -7.16 2.91
CA MET A 3 6.42 -5.73 2.69
C MET A 3 5.04 -5.13 2.43
N ILE A 4 4.84 -3.94 2.94
CA ILE A 4 3.66 -3.14 2.65
C ILE A 4 4.11 -2.02 1.72
N ARG A 5 3.54 -1.98 0.52
CA ARG A 5 3.98 -1.03 -0.50
C ARG A 5 2.81 -0.57 -1.36
N MET A 6 3.03 0.49 -2.13
CA MET A 6 2.04 0.96 -3.07
C MET A 6 2.29 0.36 -4.44
N THR A 7 1.20 0.00 -5.12
CA THR A 7 1.26 -0.41 -6.51
C THR A 7 0.43 0.55 -7.36
N ARG A 8 0.98 0.93 -8.51
CA ARG A 8 0.31 1.86 -9.40
C ARG A 8 -0.79 1.14 -10.17
N MET A 9 -1.95 1.75 -10.18
CA MET A 9 -3.12 1.27 -10.91
C MET A 9 -3.72 2.41 -11.71
N GLY A 10 -4.77 2.11 -12.49
CA GLY A 10 -5.50 3.13 -13.21
C GLY A 10 -4.90 3.46 -14.56
N ARG A 11 -5.45 4.50 -15.17
CA ARG A 11 -5.07 4.92 -16.51
C ARG A 11 -3.95 5.95 -16.48
N LYS A 12 -3.32 6.16 -17.63
CA LYS A 12 -2.21 7.07 -17.80
C LYS A 12 -2.47 8.47 -17.27
N LYS A 13 -3.70 8.98 -17.46
CA LYS A 13 -4.06 10.34 -17.04
C LYS A 13 -4.71 10.42 -15.67
N LYS A 14 -5.12 9.28 -15.11
CA LYS A 14 -5.76 9.23 -13.80
C LYS A 14 -5.18 8.05 -13.00
N PRO A 15 -3.91 8.15 -12.60
CA PRO A 15 -3.31 7.10 -11.81
C PRO A 15 -3.88 7.08 -10.41
N PHE A 16 -4.02 5.89 -9.86
CA PHE A 16 -4.27 5.73 -8.45
C PHE A 16 -3.42 4.59 -7.94
N TYR A 17 -3.28 4.50 -6.64
CA TYR A 17 -2.39 3.53 -6.03
C TYR A 17 -3.15 2.67 -5.04
N ARG A 18 -2.80 1.40 -4.99
CA ARG A 18 -3.28 0.52 -3.94
C ARG A 18 -2.15 0.24 -2.97
N ILE A 19 -2.49 0.21 -1.70
CA ILE A 19 -1.55 -0.15 -0.66
C ILE A 19 -1.72 -1.64 -0.43
N VAL A 20 -0.67 -2.40 -0.72
CA VAL A 20 -0.75 -3.85 -0.77
C VAL A 20 0.31 -4.47 0.14
N VAL A 21 0.01 -5.66 0.62
CA VAL A 21 0.96 -6.48 1.36
C VAL A 21 1.52 -7.52 0.41
N THR A 22 2.83 -7.57 0.27
CA THR A 22 3.49 -8.50 -0.64
C THR A 22 4.58 -9.28 0.08
N ASP A 23 4.92 -10.43 -0.50
CA ASP A 23 6.08 -11.20 -0.05
C ASP A 23 7.20 -10.97 -1.05
N SER A 24 8.38 -10.57 -0.58
CA SER A 24 9.53 -10.31 -1.44
C SER A 24 9.98 -11.51 -2.27
N ARG A 25 9.55 -12.71 -1.89
CA ARG A 25 9.84 -13.92 -2.65
C ARG A 25 8.94 -14.10 -3.86
N LYS A 26 7.83 -13.37 -3.92
CA LYS A 26 6.92 -13.42 -5.06
C LYS A 26 7.20 -12.25 -5.96
N ARG A 27 7.70 -12.52 -7.15
CA ARG A 27 8.13 -11.48 -8.09
C ARG A 27 7.09 -11.06 -9.11
N ARG A 28 5.94 -11.69 -9.12
CA ARG A 28 4.96 -11.47 -10.18
C ARG A 28 4.04 -10.31 -9.89
N ASP A 29 3.66 -9.63 -10.96
CA ASP A 29 2.63 -8.61 -10.89
C ASP A 29 1.34 -9.25 -10.37
N GLY A 30 0.66 -8.56 -9.49
CA GLY A 30 -0.54 -9.09 -8.89
C GLY A 30 -0.28 -10.13 -7.81
N GLY A 31 0.98 -10.33 -7.44
CA GLY A 31 1.37 -11.31 -6.43
C GLY A 31 1.28 -10.81 -5.01
N TRP A 32 0.36 -9.91 -4.72
CA TRP A 32 0.19 -9.44 -3.36
C TRP A 32 -0.68 -10.37 -2.54
N ILE A 33 -0.45 -10.35 -1.23
CA ILE A 33 -1.18 -11.17 -0.28
C ILE A 33 -2.55 -10.55 0.00
N GLU A 34 -2.58 -9.23 0.16
CA GLU A 34 -3.78 -8.54 0.57
C GLU A 34 -3.71 -7.08 0.14
N VAL A 35 -4.85 -6.49 -0.19
CA VAL A 35 -4.96 -5.05 -0.43
C VAL A 35 -5.54 -4.43 0.83
N ILE A 36 -4.80 -3.51 1.45
CA ILE A 36 -5.21 -2.90 2.71
C ILE A 36 -5.57 -1.43 2.58
N GLY A 37 -5.49 -0.87 1.38
CA GLY A 37 -5.89 0.52 1.19
C GLY A 37 -5.72 0.98 -0.23
N ASN A 38 -6.09 2.23 -0.47
CA ASN A 38 -5.88 2.87 -1.76
C ASN A 38 -5.60 4.36 -1.55
N TYR A 39 -4.93 4.96 -2.52
CA TYR A 39 -4.56 6.36 -2.49
C TYR A 39 -4.79 6.97 -3.86
N ASN A 40 -5.53 8.06 -3.91
CA ASN A 40 -5.81 8.78 -5.15
C ASN A 40 -5.24 10.19 -5.07
N PRO A 41 -4.03 10.42 -5.61
CA PRO A 41 -3.40 11.74 -5.56
C PRO A 41 -4.03 12.75 -6.53
N VAL A 42 -4.83 12.26 -7.48
CA VAL A 42 -5.46 13.13 -8.48
C VAL A 42 -6.72 13.77 -7.95
N SER A 43 -7.34 13.20 -6.92
CA SER A 43 -8.54 13.79 -6.34
C SER A 43 -8.21 15.10 -5.64
N VAL A 44 -9.20 15.97 -5.54
CA VAL A 44 -9.03 17.30 -4.95
C VAL A 44 -8.51 17.18 -3.51
N ASN A 45 -8.97 16.19 -2.78
CA ASN A 45 -8.62 15.99 -1.38
C ASN A 45 -7.51 14.96 -1.17
N LYS A 46 -6.90 14.48 -2.25
CA LYS A 46 -5.86 13.43 -2.16
C LYS A 46 -6.31 12.28 -1.26
N GLU A 47 -7.42 11.67 -1.63
CA GLU A 47 -8.05 10.66 -0.79
C GLU A 47 -7.14 9.47 -0.51
N LEU A 48 -6.99 9.19 0.77
CA LEU A 48 -6.28 8.02 1.25
C LEU A 48 -7.23 7.19 2.09
N ASN A 49 -7.51 5.98 1.65
CA ASN A 49 -8.28 5.02 2.41
C ASN A 49 -7.34 3.90 2.83
N LEU A 50 -7.20 3.73 4.13
CA LEU A 50 -6.27 2.74 4.67
C LEU A 50 -6.96 1.99 5.80
N ASP A 51 -6.97 0.68 5.69
CA ASP A 51 -7.48 -0.18 6.75
C ASP A 51 -6.41 -0.29 7.84
N GLU A 52 -6.54 0.53 8.86
CA GLU A 52 -5.52 0.59 9.91
C GLU A 52 -5.47 -0.69 10.74
N GLU A 53 -6.58 -1.38 10.90
CA GLU A 53 -6.56 -2.65 11.63
C GLU A 53 -5.68 -3.66 10.92
N ARG A 54 -5.83 -3.77 9.61
CA ARG A 54 -5.01 -4.69 8.83
C ARG A 54 -3.56 -4.23 8.79
N LEU A 55 -3.34 -2.92 8.65
CA LEU A 55 -1.99 -2.38 8.69
C LEU A 55 -1.31 -2.74 10.00
N ASN A 56 -1.98 -2.51 11.12
CA ASN A 56 -1.42 -2.82 12.44
C ASN A 56 -1.18 -4.31 12.61
N TYR A 57 -2.07 -5.14 12.10
CA TYR A 57 -1.88 -6.58 12.12
C TYR A 57 -0.57 -6.97 11.42
N TRP A 58 -0.39 -6.48 10.19
CA TRP A 58 0.80 -6.85 9.43
C TRP A 58 2.08 -6.30 10.05
N LEU A 59 2.02 -5.10 10.61
CA LEU A 59 3.18 -4.56 11.32
C LEU A 59 3.52 -5.40 12.56
N SER A 60 2.50 -5.89 13.25
CA SER A 60 2.71 -6.69 14.46
C SER A 60 3.35 -8.04 14.15
N VAL A 61 3.17 -8.56 12.95
CA VAL A 61 3.79 -9.82 12.54
C VAL A 61 5.09 -9.61 11.77
N GLY A 62 5.63 -8.39 11.79
CA GLY A 62 6.95 -8.11 11.25
C GLY A 62 7.01 -7.58 9.84
N ALA A 63 5.88 -7.22 9.24
CA ALA A 63 5.89 -6.61 7.92
C ALA A 63 6.54 -5.23 7.97
N GLN A 64 7.25 -4.88 6.91
CA GLN A 64 7.91 -3.58 6.81
C GLN A 64 7.19 -2.71 5.79
N MET A 65 7.09 -1.43 6.09
CA MET A 65 6.49 -0.46 5.17
C MET A 65 7.55 0.16 4.28
N SER A 66 7.21 0.36 3.00
CA SER A 66 8.08 1.16 2.14
C SER A 66 8.10 2.61 2.64
N PRO A 67 9.13 3.39 2.29
CA PRO A 67 9.20 4.79 2.72
C PRO A 67 7.97 5.61 2.31
N THR A 68 7.43 5.35 1.13
CA THR A 68 6.25 6.06 0.64
C THR A 68 5.03 5.75 1.50
N VAL A 69 4.83 4.47 1.82
CA VAL A 69 3.70 4.06 2.67
C VAL A 69 3.86 4.62 4.07
N THR A 70 5.07 4.60 4.60
CA THR A 70 5.36 5.18 5.92
C THR A 70 4.93 6.64 5.99
N ARG A 71 5.25 7.38 4.95
CA ARG A 71 4.90 8.80 4.87
C ARG A 71 3.38 9.00 4.79
N LEU A 72 2.72 8.23 3.95
CA LEU A 72 1.27 8.35 3.77
C LEU A 72 0.50 7.94 5.02
N ALA A 73 0.94 6.91 5.69
CA ALA A 73 0.28 6.42 6.88
C ALA A 73 0.56 7.30 8.11
N GLY A 74 1.51 8.23 8.00
CA GLY A 74 1.89 9.07 9.11
C GLY A 74 2.63 8.34 10.21
N LYS A 75 3.18 7.19 9.89
CA LYS A 75 3.95 6.38 10.86
C LYS A 75 5.44 6.53 10.60
N LYS A 76 6.19 6.42 11.65
CA LYS A 76 7.65 6.51 11.56
C LYS A 76 8.32 5.17 11.80
#